data_27de318199cd56cc53e8aef74c054b6d
#
_entry.id   27de318199cd56cc53e8aef74c054b6d
#
_cell.length_a   1.000
_cell.length_b   1.000
_cell.length_c   1.000
_cell.angle_alpha   90.00
_cell.angle_beta   90.00
_cell.angle_gamma   90.00
#
_symmetry.space_group_name_H-M   'P 1'
#
loop_
_entity.id
_entity.type
_entity.pdbx_description
1 polymer ?
#
loop_
_entity_poly.entity_id
_entity_poly.type
_entity_poly.pdbx_seq_one_letter_code
_entity_poly.pdbx_strand_id
1 'polypeptide(L)'
;MLNKRPTIFFDLDGTLYKLRDGSYSQSPLKRYVLKNAVFYIATRLAVDKPFATKILDKILVKYREQISIGVEKELGLNRNDYFQFVWNIPARLVVRKEKNLRRNLLDLRKYYRLIIISDAPLVWVKNVLVALGVYDIFRNNIFSGEGNNRKGTKNAFPYIIKLLNLRPDRCISIGDQENTDIIPAKKLGLKTVFINQSQKSGHADFSVKSINEFTNLLLNIKL
;
A
#
# COMPACT_ATOMS: atom_id res chain seq x y z
N MET A 1 -2.05 25.33 -16.32
CA MET A 1 -3.12 25.56 -15.33
C MET A 1 -2.98 24.50 -14.25
N LEU A 2 -2.67 24.92 -13.01
CA LEU A 2 -2.51 24.03 -11.86
C LEU A 2 -3.79 23.23 -11.62
N ASN A 3 -3.63 21.96 -11.37
CA ASN A 3 -4.69 20.97 -11.17
C ASN A 3 -5.60 21.42 -10.01
N LYS A 4 -6.74 22.05 -10.31
CA LYS A 4 -7.65 22.69 -9.32
C LYS A 4 -8.43 21.67 -8.46
N ARG A 5 -8.36 20.36 -8.77
CA ARG A 5 -9.13 19.33 -8.04
C ARG A 5 -8.44 18.94 -6.73
N PRO A 6 -9.15 18.85 -5.62
CA PRO A 6 -8.63 18.25 -4.40
C PRO A 6 -8.14 16.82 -4.66
N THR A 7 -7.17 16.36 -3.88
CA THR A 7 -6.53 15.07 -4.08
C THR A 7 -6.79 14.15 -2.88
N ILE A 8 -7.14 12.89 -3.14
CA ILE A 8 -7.23 11.86 -2.11
C ILE A 8 -6.09 10.86 -2.30
N PHE A 9 -5.28 10.70 -1.26
CA PHE A 9 -4.28 9.64 -1.14
C PHE A 9 -4.90 8.45 -0.43
N PHE A 10 -5.02 7.34 -1.15
CA PHE A 10 -5.47 6.08 -0.60
C PHE A 10 -4.27 5.20 -0.27
N ASP A 11 -4.18 4.74 0.95
CA ASP A 11 -3.45 3.52 1.23
C ASP A 11 -4.13 2.33 0.54
N LEU A 12 -3.42 1.21 0.40
CA LEU A 12 -3.91 0.02 -0.29
C LEU A 12 -4.30 -1.10 0.68
N ASP A 13 -3.30 -1.61 1.41
CA ASP A 13 -3.41 -2.84 2.20
C ASP A 13 -4.10 -2.56 3.55
N GLY A 14 -5.29 -3.11 3.76
CA GLY A 14 -6.13 -2.77 4.92
C GLY A 14 -7.12 -1.63 4.69
N THR A 15 -6.94 -0.86 3.62
CA THR A 15 -7.76 0.32 3.26
C THR A 15 -8.73 0.03 2.12
N LEU A 16 -8.25 -0.25 0.90
CA LEU A 16 -9.13 -0.56 -0.24
C LEU A 16 -9.67 -1.99 -0.23
N TYR A 17 -9.05 -2.86 0.54
CA TYR A 17 -9.47 -4.23 0.74
C TYR A 17 -9.05 -4.72 2.12
N LYS A 18 -9.60 -5.85 2.55
CA LYS A 18 -9.17 -6.57 3.74
C LYS A 18 -8.50 -7.87 3.34
N LEU A 19 -7.44 -8.25 4.05
CA LEU A 19 -6.88 -9.60 3.94
C LEU A 19 -7.90 -10.61 4.47
N ARG A 20 -7.97 -11.80 3.85
CA ARG A 20 -8.99 -12.81 4.20
C ARG A 20 -8.93 -13.24 5.67
N ASP A 21 -7.72 -13.36 6.21
CA ASP A 21 -7.49 -13.91 7.55
C ASP A 21 -6.91 -12.85 8.52
N GLY A 22 -7.27 -11.58 8.35
CA GLY A 22 -6.90 -10.51 9.28
C GLY A 22 -5.58 -9.82 8.95
N SER A 23 -4.62 -9.83 9.89
CA SER A 23 -3.34 -9.12 9.73
C SER A 23 -2.39 -9.79 8.73
N TYR A 24 -1.46 -9.01 8.16
CA TYR A 24 -0.42 -9.54 7.27
C TYR A 24 0.36 -10.70 7.88
N SER A 25 0.70 -10.63 9.18
CA SER A 25 1.47 -11.65 9.89
C SER A 25 0.79 -13.02 9.94
N GLN A 26 -0.54 -13.06 9.92
CA GLN A 26 -1.35 -14.28 9.97
C GLN A 26 -1.89 -14.67 8.59
N SER A 27 -1.75 -13.79 7.59
CA SER A 27 -2.38 -13.96 6.29
C SER A 27 -1.68 -14.99 5.40
N PRO A 28 -2.41 -15.62 4.47
CA PRO A 28 -1.82 -16.41 3.40
C PRO A 28 -0.81 -15.63 2.58
N LEU A 29 -0.95 -14.30 2.46
CA LEU A 29 -0.03 -13.44 1.74
C LEU A 29 1.41 -13.58 2.26
N LYS A 30 1.62 -13.51 3.59
CA LYS A 30 2.95 -13.70 4.18
C LYS A 30 3.54 -15.06 3.83
N ARG A 31 2.72 -16.13 3.89
CA ARG A 31 3.15 -17.48 3.52
C ARG A 31 3.58 -17.59 2.06
N TYR A 32 2.84 -16.96 1.15
CA TYR A 32 3.22 -16.89 -0.28
C TYR A 32 4.52 -16.12 -0.47
N VAL A 33 4.66 -14.95 0.16
CA VAL A 33 5.88 -14.13 0.08
C VAL A 33 7.10 -14.91 0.56
N LEU A 34 7.03 -15.56 1.72
CA LEU A 34 8.15 -16.34 2.26
C LEU A 34 8.47 -17.56 1.37
N LYS A 35 7.46 -18.30 0.91
CA LYS A 35 7.64 -19.42 -0.02
C LYS A 35 8.33 -18.96 -1.32
N ASN A 36 7.87 -17.88 -1.91
CA ASN A 36 8.45 -17.32 -3.14
C ASN A 36 9.87 -16.79 -2.90
N ALA A 37 10.16 -16.22 -1.71
CA ALA A 37 11.50 -15.77 -1.35
C ALA A 37 12.50 -16.93 -1.28
N VAL A 38 12.13 -18.06 -0.66
CA VAL A 38 12.95 -19.28 -0.69
C VAL A 38 13.18 -19.74 -2.13
N PHE A 39 12.12 -19.75 -2.94
CA PHE A 39 12.23 -20.19 -4.34
C PHE A 39 13.14 -19.26 -5.16
N TYR A 40 13.02 -17.96 -4.94
CA TYR A 40 13.86 -16.94 -5.57
C TYR A 40 15.34 -17.16 -5.23
N ILE A 41 15.67 -17.31 -3.93
CA ILE A 41 17.04 -17.54 -3.47
C ILE A 41 17.59 -18.85 -4.05
N ALA A 42 16.82 -19.94 -3.97
CA ALA A 42 17.22 -21.24 -4.50
C ALA A 42 17.56 -21.16 -5.99
N THR A 43 16.72 -20.48 -6.78
CA THR A 43 16.89 -20.35 -8.23
C THR A 43 18.07 -19.44 -8.59
N ARG A 44 18.23 -18.29 -7.90
CA ARG A 44 19.27 -17.31 -8.22
C ARG A 44 20.67 -17.75 -7.81
N LEU A 45 20.77 -18.55 -6.74
CA LEU A 45 22.06 -19.06 -6.23
C LEU A 45 22.35 -20.50 -6.68
N ALA A 46 21.44 -21.13 -7.42
CA ALA A 46 21.53 -22.54 -7.83
C ALA A 46 21.77 -23.50 -6.65
N VAL A 47 21.04 -23.29 -5.54
CA VAL A 47 21.12 -24.11 -4.32
C VAL A 47 19.80 -24.83 -4.05
N ASP A 48 19.84 -25.86 -3.21
CA ASP A 48 18.62 -26.57 -2.79
C ASP A 48 17.73 -25.72 -1.86
N LYS A 49 16.46 -26.12 -1.73
CA LYS A 49 15.50 -25.41 -0.90
C LYS A 49 15.88 -25.36 0.59
N PRO A 50 16.36 -26.46 1.23
CA PRO A 50 16.80 -26.41 2.61
C PRO A 50 17.90 -25.36 2.86
N PHE A 51 18.88 -25.26 1.97
CA PHE A 51 19.94 -24.27 2.09
C PHE A 51 19.42 -22.84 1.85
N ALA A 52 18.57 -22.64 0.83
CA ALA A 52 17.91 -21.36 0.59
C ALA A 52 17.05 -20.90 1.78
N THR A 53 16.38 -21.84 2.47
CA THR A 53 15.62 -21.54 3.69
C THR A 53 16.53 -21.03 4.80
N LYS A 54 17.66 -21.69 5.04
CA LYS A 54 18.65 -21.22 6.04
C LYS A 54 19.20 -19.82 5.72
N ILE A 55 19.40 -19.50 4.44
CA ILE A 55 19.79 -18.15 4.00
C ILE A 55 18.68 -17.14 4.33
N LEU A 56 17.43 -17.45 3.97
CA LEU A 56 16.30 -16.58 4.26
C LEU A 56 16.12 -16.34 5.76
N ASP A 57 16.28 -17.39 6.59
CA ASP A 57 16.16 -17.28 8.05
C ASP A 57 17.21 -16.31 8.62
N LYS A 58 18.47 -16.37 8.15
CA LYS A 58 19.50 -15.41 8.53
C LYS A 58 19.14 -13.97 8.13
N ILE A 59 18.58 -13.79 6.92
CA ILE A 59 18.10 -12.49 6.44
C ILE A 59 16.95 -11.99 7.33
N LEU A 60 15.99 -12.84 7.68
CA LEU A 60 14.86 -12.48 8.55
C LEU A 60 15.32 -12.06 9.95
N VAL A 61 16.30 -12.74 10.52
CA VAL A 61 16.88 -12.38 11.83
C VAL A 61 17.52 -10.98 11.77
N LYS A 62 18.30 -10.69 10.74
CA LYS A 62 19.08 -9.46 10.62
C LYS A 62 18.25 -8.27 10.10
N TYR A 63 17.37 -8.49 9.12
CA TYR A 63 16.64 -7.45 8.39
C TYR A 63 15.14 -7.43 8.69
N ARG A 64 14.61 -8.39 9.46
CA ARG A 64 13.20 -8.53 9.80
C ARG A 64 12.33 -8.52 8.52
N GLU A 65 11.36 -7.62 8.43
CA GLU A 65 10.46 -7.51 7.26
C GLU A 65 11.11 -6.84 6.03
N GLN A 66 12.33 -6.32 6.16
CA GLN A 66 13.06 -5.70 5.05
C GLN A 66 13.85 -6.74 4.22
N ILE A 67 13.22 -7.87 3.90
CA ILE A 67 13.85 -9.02 3.23
C ILE A 67 14.55 -8.61 1.93
N SER A 68 13.93 -7.74 1.12
CA SER A 68 14.53 -7.28 -0.15
C SER A 68 15.85 -6.54 0.03
N ILE A 69 16.02 -5.83 1.15
CA ILE A 69 17.28 -5.16 1.50
C ILE A 69 18.32 -6.21 1.90
N GLY A 70 17.92 -7.21 2.68
CA GLY A 70 18.80 -8.31 3.06
C GLY A 70 19.27 -9.11 1.84
N VAL A 71 18.37 -9.42 0.93
CA VAL A 71 18.67 -10.12 -0.34
C VAL A 71 19.70 -9.33 -1.17
N GLU A 72 19.52 -8.01 -1.29
CA GLU A 72 20.47 -7.16 -2.00
C GLU A 72 21.84 -7.11 -1.32
N LYS A 73 21.87 -6.84 0.01
CA LYS A 73 23.11 -6.62 0.76
C LYS A 73 23.91 -7.89 1.02
N GLU A 74 23.24 -9.00 1.32
CA GLU A 74 23.90 -10.25 1.69
C GLU A 74 24.19 -11.15 0.49
N LEU A 75 23.37 -11.03 -0.58
CA LEU A 75 23.45 -11.93 -1.73
C LEU A 75 23.84 -11.21 -3.03
N GLY A 76 23.92 -9.88 -3.06
CA GLY A 76 24.19 -9.11 -4.27
C GLY A 76 23.08 -9.19 -5.33
N LEU A 77 21.87 -9.66 -4.97
CA LEU A 77 20.78 -9.86 -5.91
C LEU A 77 19.94 -8.58 -6.09
N ASN A 78 19.42 -8.40 -7.31
CA ASN A 78 18.67 -7.19 -7.65
C ASN A 78 17.30 -7.13 -6.95
N ARG A 79 17.02 -6.01 -6.27
CA ARG A 79 15.74 -5.81 -5.54
C ARG A 79 14.52 -5.75 -6.44
N ASN A 80 14.64 -5.18 -7.63
CA ASN A 80 13.49 -5.08 -8.54
C ASN A 80 13.12 -6.47 -9.07
N ASP A 81 14.12 -7.29 -9.40
CA ASP A 81 13.91 -8.69 -9.78
C ASP A 81 13.29 -9.49 -8.62
N TYR A 82 13.78 -9.29 -7.39
CA TYR A 82 13.17 -9.87 -6.20
C TYR A 82 11.69 -9.49 -6.07
N PHE A 83 11.34 -8.22 -6.22
CA PHE A 83 9.95 -7.80 -6.12
C PHE A 83 9.08 -8.43 -7.22
N GLN A 84 9.54 -8.42 -8.46
CA GLN A 84 8.79 -9.00 -9.59
C GLN A 84 8.58 -10.52 -9.42
N PHE A 85 9.54 -11.22 -8.86
CA PHE A 85 9.42 -12.66 -8.63
C PHE A 85 8.56 -12.98 -7.39
N VAL A 86 8.91 -12.39 -6.26
CA VAL A 86 8.37 -12.79 -4.95
C VAL A 86 6.96 -12.26 -4.72
N TRP A 87 6.67 -11.05 -5.18
CA TRP A 87 5.39 -10.39 -4.95
C TRP A 87 4.40 -10.52 -6.12
N ASN A 88 4.76 -11.25 -7.16
CA ASN A 88 3.83 -11.57 -8.25
C ASN A 88 2.88 -12.70 -7.84
N ILE A 89 2.05 -12.41 -6.85
CA ILE A 89 1.07 -13.32 -6.27
C ILE A 89 -0.31 -12.98 -6.84
N PRO A 90 -1.11 -13.99 -7.25
CA PRO A 90 -2.48 -13.76 -7.66
C PRO A 90 -3.33 -13.21 -6.51
N ALA A 91 -3.60 -11.90 -6.51
CA ALA A 91 -4.25 -11.20 -5.40
C ALA A 91 -5.64 -11.78 -5.05
N ARG A 92 -6.38 -12.34 -6.01
CA ARG A 92 -7.67 -13.01 -5.78
C ARG A 92 -7.64 -14.12 -4.72
N LEU A 93 -6.47 -14.69 -4.47
CA LEU A 93 -6.30 -15.76 -3.47
C LEU A 93 -6.34 -15.23 -2.03
N VAL A 94 -5.98 -13.97 -1.83
CA VAL A 94 -5.72 -13.40 -0.50
C VAL A 94 -6.52 -12.14 -0.17
N VAL A 95 -7.08 -11.46 -1.19
CA VAL A 95 -7.87 -10.24 -0.96
C VAL A 95 -9.36 -10.55 -0.83
N ARG A 96 -10.05 -9.79 0.03
CA ARG A 96 -11.50 -9.75 0.12
C ARG A 96 -11.97 -8.40 -0.43
N LYS A 97 -12.73 -8.42 -1.52
CA LYS A 97 -13.28 -7.21 -2.14
C LYS A 97 -14.38 -6.61 -1.28
N GLU A 98 -14.33 -5.29 -1.08
CA GLU A 98 -15.41 -4.54 -0.44
C GLU A 98 -16.58 -4.35 -1.41
N LYS A 99 -17.80 -4.46 -0.89
CA LYS A 99 -19.02 -4.24 -1.67
C LYS A 99 -19.06 -2.78 -2.16
N ASN A 100 -19.46 -2.57 -3.42
CA ASN A 100 -19.57 -1.26 -4.06
C ASN A 100 -18.28 -0.44 -4.19
N LEU A 101 -17.09 -1.02 -3.93
CA LEU A 101 -15.81 -0.30 -3.99
C LEU A 101 -15.65 0.49 -5.30
N ARG A 102 -15.84 -0.16 -6.46
CA ARG A 102 -15.68 0.50 -7.76
C ARG A 102 -16.63 1.69 -7.93
N ARG A 103 -17.90 1.53 -7.53
CA ARG A 103 -18.91 2.61 -7.61
C ARG A 103 -18.47 3.80 -6.74
N ASN A 104 -18.10 3.55 -5.50
CA ASN A 104 -17.66 4.57 -4.56
C ASN A 104 -16.45 5.35 -5.11
N LEU A 105 -15.45 4.66 -5.66
CA LEU A 105 -14.28 5.30 -6.25
C LEU A 105 -14.62 6.11 -7.52
N LEU A 106 -15.53 5.64 -8.35
CA LEU A 106 -15.99 6.40 -9.52
C LEU A 106 -16.76 7.66 -9.11
N ASP A 107 -17.56 7.61 -8.06
CA ASP A 107 -18.27 8.77 -7.54
C ASP A 107 -17.29 9.81 -6.97
N LEU A 108 -16.30 9.40 -6.20
CA LEU A 108 -15.23 10.28 -5.71
C LEU A 108 -14.42 10.89 -6.86
N ARG A 109 -14.11 10.12 -7.91
CA ARG A 109 -13.32 10.58 -9.06
C ARG A 109 -13.96 11.74 -9.82
N LYS A 110 -15.25 11.96 -9.70
CA LYS A 110 -15.95 13.11 -10.29
C LYS A 110 -15.44 14.43 -9.72
N TYR A 111 -15.07 14.45 -8.44
CA TYR A 111 -14.72 15.66 -7.69
C TYR A 111 -13.24 15.70 -7.28
N TYR A 112 -12.59 14.55 -7.12
CA TYR A 112 -11.25 14.42 -6.58
C TYR A 112 -10.29 13.74 -7.58
N ARG A 113 -9.01 14.10 -7.50
CA ARG A 113 -7.95 13.26 -8.04
C ARG A 113 -7.67 12.13 -7.06
N LEU A 114 -7.67 10.86 -7.52
CA LEU A 114 -7.41 9.70 -6.69
C LEU A 114 -5.99 9.19 -6.93
N ILE A 115 -5.24 8.97 -5.86
CA ILE A 115 -3.85 8.50 -5.90
C ILE A 115 -3.71 7.33 -4.93
N ILE A 116 -3.04 6.25 -5.35
CA ILE A 116 -2.57 5.18 -4.47
C ILE A 116 -1.18 5.54 -3.94
N ILE A 117 -1.00 5.39 -2.64
CA ILE A 117 0.29 5.46 -1.97
C ILE A 117 0.44 4.23 -1.06
N SER A 118 1.36 3.33 -1.39
CA SER A 118 1.53 2.07 -0.68
C SER A 118 3.01 1.74 -0.49
N ASP A 119 3.35 1.14 0.64
CA ASP A 119 4.71 0.60 0.87
C ASP A 119 4.95 -0.75 0.19
N ALA A 120 3.91 -1.33 -0.41
CA ALA A 120 4.02 -2.56 -1.18
C ALA A 120 4.69 -2.34 -2.55
N PRO A 121 5.32 -3.38 -3.14
CA PRO A 121 5.90 -3.31 -4.49
C PRO A 121 4.82 -3.10 -5.56
N LEU A 122 5.21 -2.44 -6.66
CA LEU A 122 4.29 -2.07 -7.76
C LEU A 122 3.57 -3.29 -8.36
N VAL A 123 4.26 -4.42 -8.49
CA VAL A 123 3.66 -5.66 -9.00
C VAL A 123 2.49 -6.11 -8.12
N TRP A 124 2.64 -6.06 -6.79
CA TRP A 124 1.55 -6.39 -5.85
C TRP A 124 0.41 -5.38 -5.94
N VAL A 125 0.74 -4.08 -5.92
CA VAL A 125 -0.27 -3.02 -6.06
C VAL A 125 -1.11 -3.21 -7.31
N LYS A 126 -0.49 -3.48 -8.46
CA LYS A 126 -1.18 -3.76 -9.73
C LYS A 126 -2.07 -5.00 -9.63
N ASN A 127 -1.53 -6.12 -9.11
CA ASN A 127 -2.28 -7.36 -8.97
C ASN A 127 -3.53 -7.19 -8.10
N VAL A 128 -3.42 -6.43 -7.01
CA VAL A 128 -4.55 -6.10 -6.13
C VAL A 128 -5.58 -5.23 -6.87
N LEU A 129 -5.17 -4.13 -7.47
CA LEU A 129 -6.09 -3.22 -8.17
C LEU A 129 -6.82 -3.90 -9.33
N VAL A 130 -6.15 -4.82 -10.05
CA VAL A 130 -6.78 -5.66 -11.10
C VAL A 130 -7.79 -6.62 -10.46
N ALA A 131 -7.44 -7.31 -9.40
CA ALA A 131 -8.34 -8.25 -8.72
C ALA A 131 -9.58 -7.56 -8.13
N LEU A 132 -9.44 -6.32 -7.66
CA LEU A 132 -10.54 -5.48 -7.20
C LEU A 132 -11.39 -4.89 -8.34
N GLY A 133 -10.90 -4.91 -9.59
CA GLY A 133 -11.56 -4.30 -10.75
C GLY A 133 -11.53 -2.78 -10.76
N VAL A 134 -10.46 -2.18 -10.21
CA VAL A 134 -10.31 -0.72 -10.07
C VAL A 134 -8.99 -0.17 -10.63
N TYR A 135 -8.20 -0.99 -11.31
CA TYR A 135 -6.89 -0.58 -11.84
C TYR A 135 -6.99 0.62 -12.80
N ASP A 136 -8.00 0.65 -13.65
CA ASP A 136 -8.26 1.74 -14.61
C ASP A 136 -8.53 3.10 -13.94
N ILE A 137 -8.99 3.10 -12.68
CA ILE A 137 -9.25 4.31 -11.91
C ILE A 137 -7.94 4.97 -11.47
N PHE A 138 -6.92 4.18 -11.11
CA PHE A 138 -5.66 4.65 -10.52
C PHE A 138 -4.45 4.61 -11.46
N ARG A 139 -4.54 3.91 -12.58
CA ARG A 139 -3.51 3.56 -13.57
C ARG A 139 -2.23 4.44 -13.59
N ASN A 140 -2.39 5.77 -13.67
CA ASN A 140 -1.29 6.73 -13.77
C ASN A 140 -1.03 7.48 -12.44
N ASN A 141 -1.64 7.05 -11.35
CA ASN A 141 -1.57 7.68 -10.04
C ASN A 141 -1.25 6.63 -8.96
N ILE A 142 -0.21 5.83 -9.19
CA ILE A 142 0.24 4.79 -8.26
C ILE A 142 1.66 5.12 -7.82
N PHE A 143 1.87 5.24 -6.52
CA PHE A 143 3.17 5.39 -5.88
C PHE A 143 3.40 4.18 -4.97
N SER A 144 4.36 3.34 -5.35
CA SER A 144 4.71 2.09 -4.66
C SER A 144 5.93 2.25 -3.76
N GLY A 145 6.14 1.29 -2.85
CA GLY A 145 7.22 1.30 -1.89
C GLY A 145 8.56 0.75 -2.40
N GLU A 146 8.77 0.65 -3.71
CA GLU A 146 10.02 0.08 -4.27
C GLU A 146 11.22 1.02 -4.14
N GLY A 147 10.98 2.33 -4.15
CA GLY A 147 12.02 3.35 -4.02
C GLY A 147 12.30 3.77 -2.57
N ASN A 148 13.07 4.86 -2.44
CA ASN A 148 13.40 5.45 -1.13
C ASN A 148 12.27 6.30 -0.53
N ASN A 149 11.21 6.58 -1.31
CA ASN A 149 10.09 7.44 -0.92
C ASN A 149 8.93 6.60 -0.37
N ARG A 150 9.20 5.81 0.66
CA ARG A 150 8.21 4.98 1.35
C ARG A 150 7.47 5.78 2.43
N LYS A 151 6.23 5.40 2.72
CA LYS A 151 5.48 5.95 3.86
C LYS A 151 6.23 5.67 5.17
N GLY A 152 6.74 4.45 5.34
CA GLY A 152 7.52 4.06 6.51
C GLY A 152 8.79 4.87 6.74
N THR A 153 9.38 5.47 5.71
CA THR A 153 10.51 6.44 5.83
C THR A 153 10.03 7.88 6.01
N LYS A 154 8.72 8.13 6.03
CA LYS A 154 8.07 9.44 6.11
C LYS A 154 8.35 10.39 4.93
N ASN A 155 8.97 9.91 3.86
CA ASN A 155 9.33 10.72 2.69
C ASN A 155 8.29 10.70 1.57
N ALA A 156 7.35 9.75 1.58
CA ALA A 156 6.41 9.54 0.49
C ALA A 156 5.49 10.75 0.26
N PHE A 157 4.82 11.25 1.29
CA PHE A 157 3.91 12.40 1.15
C PHE A 157 4.63 13.68 0.69
N PRO A 158 5.74 14.13 1.33
CA PRO A 158 6.48 15.31 0.88
C PRO A 158 6.94 15.19 -0.58
N TYR A 159 7.46 14.02 -0.97
CA TYR A 159 7.91 13.76 -2.33
C TYR A 159 6.77 13.89 -3.34
N ILE A 160 5.63 13.24 -3.11
CA ILE A 160 4.50 13.24 -4.04
C ILE A 160 3.86 14.63 -4.13
N ILE A 161 3.71 15.32 -3.00
CA ILE A 161 3.18 16.69 -2.94
C ILE A 161 4.06 17.61 -3.79
N LYS A 162 5.38 17.53 -3.64
CA LYS A 162 6.33 18.32 -4.43
C LYS A 162 6.29 17.94 -5.91
N LEU A 163 6.35 16.63 -6.22
CA LEU A 163 6.36 16.11 -7.60
C LEU A 163 5.14 16.52 -8.40
N LEU A 164 3.96 16.50 -7.76
CA LEU A 164 2.68 16.80 -8.41
C LEU A 164 2.24 18.26 -8.21
N ASN A 165 3.06 19.08 -7.55
CA ASN A 165 2.78 20.47 -7.19
C ASN A 165 1.39 20.63 -6.54
N LEU A 166 1.14 19.84 -5.49
CA LEU A 166 -0.14 19.84 -4.77
C LEU A 166 -0.13 20.82 -3.61
N ARG A 167 -1.31 21.30 -3.25
CA ARG A 167 -1.53 22.08 -2.03
C ARG A 167 -1.94 21.14 -0.91
N PRO A 168 -1.18 21.03 0.21
CA PRO A 168 -1.49 20.13 1.32
C PRO A 168 -2.91 20.32 1.89
N ASP A 169 -3.35 21.58 2.04
CA ASP A 169 -4.68 21.95 2.53
C ASP A 169 -5.84 21.48 1.64
N ARG A 170 -5.55 21.04 0.42
CA ARG A 170 -6.50 20.45 -0.54
C ARG A 170 -6.27 18.95 -0.74
N CYS A 171 -5.52 18.32 0.15
CA CYS A 171 -5.23 16.89 0.11
C CYS A 171 -5.86 16.19 1.31
N ILE A 172 -6.31 14.96 1.07
CA ILE A 172 -6.86 14.07 2.08
C ILE A 172 -6.04 12.79 2.06
N SER A 173 -5.61 12.29 3.22
CA SER A 173 -5.04 10.96 3.36
C SER A 173 -6.03 10.04 4.03
N ILE A 174 -6.27 8.85 3.46
CA ILE A 174 -7.06 7.78 4.08
C ILE A 174 -6.25 6.50 4.16
N GLY A 175 -6.17 5.92 5.34
CA GLY A 175 -5.44 4.68 5.61
C GLY A 175 -5.80 4.05 6.95
N ASP A 176 -5.31 2.83 7.17
CA ASP A 176 -5.59 2.04 8.38
C ASP A 176 -4.45 2.04 9.41
N GLN A 177 -3.34 2.75 9.12
CA GLN A 177 -2.19 2.83 10.00
C GLN A 177 -1.89 4.27 10.41
N GLU A 178 -1.97 4.55 11.72
CA GLU A 178 -1.72 5.90 12.24
C GLU A 178 -0.30 6.41 11.92
N ASN A 179 0.70 5.56 12.10
CA ASN A 179 2.11 5.94 11.98
C ASN A 179 2.57 6.24 10.54
N THR A 180 1.90 5.68 9.55
CA THR A 180 2.29 5.80 8.13
C THR A 180 1.32 6.59 7.28
N ASP A 181 0.02 6.58 7.62
CA ASP A 181 -1.02 7.19 6.80
C ASP A 181 -1.58 8.49 7.40
N ILE A 182 -1.65 8.56 8.72
CA ILE A 182 -2.36 9.64 9.42
C ILE A 182 -1.38 10.69 9.95
N ILE A 183 -0.52 10.31 10.89
CA ILE A 183 0.37 11.26 11.57
C ILE A 183 1.30 12.00 10.59
N PRO A 184 1.97 11.33 9.62
CA PRO A 184 2.83 12.03 8.65
C PRO A 184 2.05 12.97 7.74
N ALA A 185 0.88 12.56 7.27
CA ALA A 185 0.01 13.38 6.42
C ALA A 185 -0.48 14.62 7.17
N LYS A 186 -0.96 14.45 8.41
CA LYS A 186 -1.43 15.56 9.26
C LYS A 186 -0.35 16.60 9.56
N LYS A 187 0.88 16.15 9.81
CA LYS A 187 2.04 17.05 10.01
C LYS A 187 2.35 17.95 8.80
N LEU A 188 1.94 17.54 7.61
CA LEU A 188 2.08 18.30 6.38
C LEU A 188 0.86 19.18 6.07
N GLY A 189 -0.16 19.17 6.92
CA GLY A 189 -1.39 19.96 6.75
C GLY A 189 -2.45 19.28 5.86
N LEU A 190 -2.35 17.96 5.60
CA LEU A 190 -3.42 17.23 4.94
C LEU A 190 -4.57 16.98 5.92
N LYS A 191 -5.79 16.89 5.40
CA LYS A 191 -6.89 16.25 6.13
C LYS A 191 -6.66 14.75 6.19
N THR A 192 -7.06 14.14 7.30
CA THR A 192 -6.75 12.73 7.57
C THR A 192 -8.00 11.94 7.95
N VAL A 193 -8.13 10.75 7.38
CA VAL A 193 -9.24 9.83 7.64
C VAL A 193 -8.68 8.46 7.99
N PHE A 194 -8.93 8.03 9.21
CA PHE A 194 -8.58 6.69 9.68
C PHE A 194 -9.68 5.70 9.32
N ILE A 195 -9.34 4.61 8.66
CA ILE A 195 -10.29 3.57 8.29
C ILE A 195 -10.09 2.31 9.13
N ASN A 196 -11.05 2.02 10.03
CA ASN A 196 -10.99 0.82 10.86
C ASN A 196 -12.41 0.42 11.31
N GLN A 197 -12.72 -0.89 11.37
CA GLN A 197 -14.05 -1.38 11.70
C GLN A 197 -14.38 -1.27 13.20
N SER A 198 -13.38 -1.35 14.07
CA SER A 198 -13.56 -1.48 15.52
C SER A 198 -12.93 -0.37 16.33
N GLN A 199 -12.00 0.39 15.78
CA GLN A 199 -11.24 1.41 16.48
C GLN A 199 -11.41 2.79 15.84
N LYS A 200 -11.32 3.84 16.64
CA LYS A 200 -11.19 5.23 16.20
C LYS A 200 -9.77 5.69 16.45
N SER A 201 -9.27 6.58 15.61
CA SER A 201 -7.98 7.23 15.82
C SER A 201 -8.16 8.52 16.62
N GLY A 202 -7.31 8.72 17.62
CA GLY A 202 -7.19 10.01 18.32
C GLY A 202 -6.38 11.06 17.53
N HIS A 203 -5.70 10.63 16.47
CA HIS A 203 -4.83 11.48 15.66
C HIS A 203 -5.48 11.96 14.34
N ALA A 204 -6.42 11.19 13.79
CA ALA A 204 -7.11 11.52 12.54
C ALA A 204 -8.19 12.59 12.75
N ASP A 205 -8.47 13.35 11.69
CA ASP A 205 -9.56 14.33 11.71
C ASP A 205 -10.93 13.63 11.65
N PHE A 206 -11.00 12.47 10.98
CA PHE A 206 -12.19 11.62 10.90
C PHE A 206 -11.81 10.16 11.03
N SER A 207 -12.78 9.34 11.50
CA SER A 207 -12.67 7.87 11.50
C SER A 207 -13.88 7.28 10.82
N VAL A 208 -13.67 6.31 9.92
CA VAL A 208 -14.72 5.62 9.16
C VAL A 208 -14.49 4.11 9.19
N LYS A 209 -15.55 3.32 8.96
CA LYS A 209 -15.48 1.86 8.98
C LYS A 209 -15.23 1.24 7.62
N SER A 210 -15.47 1.99 6.53
CA SER A 210 -15.42 1.48 5.15
C SER A 210 -15.22 2.59 4.13
N ILE A 211 -14.83 2.23 2.89
CA ILE A 211 -14.79 3.17 1.77
C ILE A 211 -16.18 3.72 1.44
N ASN A 212 -17.24 2.94 1.66
CA ASN A 212 -18.60 3.42 1.48
C ASN A 212 -18.93 4.58 2.45
N GLU A 213 -18.61 4.42 3.72
CA GLU A 213 -18.79 5.48 4.74
C GLU A 213 -17.95 6.71 4.42
N PHE A 214 -16.68 6.52 4.03
CA PHE A 214 -15.81 7.60 3.57
C PHE A 214 -16.38 8.36 2.38
N THR A 215 -16.91 7.65 1.39
CA THR A 215 -17.52 8.27 0.21
C THR A 215 -18.74 9.12 0.61
N ASN A 216 -19.61 8.59 1.46
CA ASN A 216 -20.78 9.32 1.97
C ASN A 216 -20.34 10.56 2.78
N LEU A 217 -19.32 10.44 3.62
CA LEU A 217 -18.75 11.56 4.37
C LEU A 217 -18.34 12.70 3.45
N LEU A 218 -17.56 12.42 2.39
CA LEU A 218 -17.06 13.44 1.48
C LEU A 218 -18.15 14.05 0.58
N LEU A 219 -19.12 13.26 0.14
CA LEU A 219 -20.19 13.75 -0.73
C LEU A 219 -21.21 14.59 0.03
N ASN A 220 -21.40 14.35 1.33
CA ASN A 220 -22.36 15.07 2.16
C ASN A 220 -21.79 16.36 2.79
N ILE A 221 -20.47 16.42 3.07
CA ILE A 221 -19.86 17.55 3.80
C ILE A 221 -19.35 18.65 2.85
N LYS A 222 -19.24 18.42 1.52
CA LYS A 222 -18.62 19.34 0.54
C LYS A 222 -17.29 19.94 1.07
N LEU A 223 -16.36 19.06 1.47
CA LEU A 223 -15.02 19.41 1.96
C LEU A 223 -14.14 20.01 0.85
#